data_717d93745a68c04cfd2dd34a8b4ee39e
#
_entry.id   717d93745a68c04cfd2dd34a8b4ee39e
#
_cell.length_a   1.000
_cell.length_b   1.000
_cell.length_c   1.000
_cell.angle_alpha   90.00
_cell.angle_beta   90.00
_cell.angle_gamma   90.00
#
_symmetry.space_group_name_H-M   'P 1'
#
loop_
_entity.id
_entity.type
_entity.pdbx_description
1 polymer ?
#
loop_
_entity_poly.entity_id
_entity_poly.type
_entity_poly.pdbx_seq_one_letter_code
_entity_poly.pdbx_strand_id
1 'polypeptide(L)'
;TKKVYEIAPSTTINGAKAYSNMGGSQWATSNVYAKVMGVVKTSNAVFPDKHGAGRCAKLTTLLEHVKAAGIVNMDVLVSGTIFLGKMLEPVSNTKNPYSKMEMGIPYTKTPKFLQFDYRLVAPAGAPIYSNGFGSKKTLSGRDNAEVFVILQHRWEDSKGNIHAERVGTGRERFGKTTMGWVNKHRIPIWYGDIRKHAGYKPYMGLISKEK
;
A
#
# COMPACT_ATOMS: atom_id res chain seq x y z
N THR A 1 -11.45 25.06 2.63
CA THR A 1 -11.48 23.62 2.20
C THR A 1 -10.38 22.91 2.94
N LYS A 2 -10.71 21.97 3.84
CA LYS A 2 -9.71 21.13 4.49
C LYS A 2 -8.94 20.38 3.41
N LYS A 3 -7.62 20.54 3.38
CA LYS A 3 -6.76 19.62 2.61
C LYS A 3 -7.06 18.21 3.09
N VAL A 4 -7.62 17.39 2.21
CA VAL A 4 -7.98 16.01 2.55
C VAL A 4 -6.75 15.13 2.48
N TYR A 5 -5.80 15.48 1.61
CA TYR A 5 -4.60 14.71 1.40
C TYR A 5 -3.51 15.50 0.67
N GLU A 6 -2.28 15.38 1.11
CA GLU A 6 -1.12 15.95 0.44
C GLU A 6 -0.08 14.84 0.21
N ILE A 7 0.27 14.63 -1.04
CA ILE A 7 1.36 13.72 -1.43
C ILE A 7 2.62 14.53 -1.61
N ALA A 8 3.66 14.15 -0.91
CA ALA A 8 4.98 14.70 -1.14
C ALA A 8 5.98 13.55 -1.38
N PRO A 9 6.84 13.67 -2.40
CA PRO A 9 7.93 12.73 -2.58
C PRO A 9 8.91 12.82 -1.40
N SER A 10 9.54 11.71 -1.06
CA SER A 10 10.63 11.74 -0.08
C SER A 10 11.82 12.51 -0.68
N THR A 11 12.31 13.49 0.07
CA THR A 11 13.43 14.35 -0.35
C THR A 11 14.74 14.03 0.36
N THR A 12 14.76 13.01 1.19
CA THR A 12 15.92 12.65 2.01
C THR A 12 17.10 12.11 1.25
N ILE A 13 16.99 11.90 -0.05
CA ILE A 13 18.17 11.66 -0.93
C ILE A 13 19.20 12.79 -0.79
N ASN A 14 18.70 14.01 -0.65
CA ASN A 14 19.52 15.23 -0.66
C ASN A 14 19.74 15.82 0.73
N GLY A 15 19.25 15.17 1.78
CA GLY A 15 19.28 15.74 3.11
C GLY A 15 19.40 14.71 4.23
N ALA A 16 19.79 15.18 5.39
CA ALA A 16 20.01 14.35 6.57
C ALA A 16 18.71 14.04 7.36
N LYS A 17 17.60 14.69 7.03
CA LYS A 17 16.36 14.55 7.81
C LYS A 17 15.44 13.50 7.20
N ALA A 18 15.03 12.55 8.03
CA ALA A 18 13.92 11.67 7.71
C ALA A 18 12.67 12.50 7.40
N TYR A 19 11.94 12.07 6.41
CA TYR A 19 10.79 12.76 5.91
C TYR A 19 9.54 11.93 6.17
N SER A 20 8.52 12.55 6.71
CA SER A 20 7.25 11.91 6.93
C SER A 20 6.30 12.16 5.75
N ASN A 21 5.77 11.10 5.17
CA ASN A 21 4.78 11.18 4.09
C ASN A 21 3.38 11.52 4.56
N MET A 22 3.24 12.00 5.76
CA MET A 22 1.95 12.39 6.30
C MET A 22 1.65 13.84 5.94
N GLY A 23 1.03 14.06 4.81
CA GLY A 23 0.64 15.36 4.30
C GLY A 23 -0.50 16.03 5.06
N GLY A 24 -0.40 16.16 6.37
CA GLY A 24 -1.42 16.82 7.21
C GLY A 24 -2.77 16.09 7.24
N SER A 25 -2.82 14.81 6.86
CA SER A 25 -4.01 13.95 6.88
C SER A 25 -3.71 12.59 7.50
N GLN A 26 -4.72 11.73 7.57
CA GLN A 26 -4.58 10.35 8.04
C GLN A 26 -4.10 9.37 6.96
N TRP A 27 -3.79 9.87 5.77
CA TRP A 27 -3.26 9.08 4.69
C TRP A 27 -1.73 9.08 4.71
N ALA A 28 -1.16 7.93 4.46
CA ALA A 28 0.27 7.73 4.24
C ALA A 28 0.50 7.08 2.87
N THR A 29 1.75 7.08 2.43
CA THR A 29 2.15 6.49 1.15
C THR A 29 3.30 5.52 1.32
N SER A 30 3.56 4.71 0.30
CA SER A 30 4.75 3.88 0.20
C SER A 30 6.01 4.64 -0.26
N ASN A 31 5.94 5.95 -0.45
CA ASN A 31 7.16 6.75 -0.60
C ASN A 31 7.99 6.60 0.66
N VAL A 32 9.25 6.21 0.54
CA VAL A 32 10.03 5.81 1.68
C VAL A 32 11.48 6.24 1.58
N TYR A 33 11.99 6.64 2.74
CA TYR A 33 13.41 6.78 3.01
C TYR A 33 13.91 5.51 3.69
N ALA A 34 14.91 4.88 3.10
CA ALA A 34 15.56 3.71 3.65
C ALA A 34 17.02 3.99 3.99
N LYS A 35 17.48 3.48 5.12
CA LYS A 35 18.88 3.50 5.52
C LYS A 35 19.29 2.12 5.97
N VAL A 36 20.11 1.45 5.15
CA VAL A 36 20.58 0.10 5.41
C VAL A 36 22.11 0.06 5.30
N MET A 37 22.80 -0.37 6.34
CA MET A 37 24.27 -0.46 6.37
C MET A 37 24.98 0.82 5.92
N GLY A 38 24.46 1.98 6.32
CA GLY A 38 25.02 3.29 5.94
C GLY A 38 24.62 3.81 4.57
N VAL A 39 23.99 2.98 3.73
CA VAL A 39 23.48 3.40 2.43
C VAL A 39 22.08 3.97 2.59
N VAL A 40 21.92 5.18 2.08
CA VAL A 40 20.66 5.90 2.09
C VAL A 40 20.06 5.88 0.69
N LYS A 41 18.80 5.49 0.60
CA LYS A 41 18.02 5.58 -0.63
C LYS A 41 16.59 6.00 -0.35
N THR A 42 16.04 6.82 -1.23
CA THR A 42 14.59 7.06 -1.25
C THR A 42 13.98 6.41 -2.47
N SER A 43 12.76 5.92 -2.31
CA SER A 43 11.95 5.41 -3.40
C SER A 43 10.61 6.11 -3.38
N ASN A 44 10.25 6.71 -4.49
CA ASN A 44 9.00 7.44 -4.65
C ASN A 44 8.16 6.77 -5.74
N ALA A 45 7.10 6.10 -5.32
CA ALA A 45 6.18 5.38 -6.19
C ALA A 45 4.77 5.98 -6.21
N VAL A 46 4.57 7.03 -5.41
CA VAL A 46 3.29 7.74 -5.28
C VAL A 46 3.53 9.23 -5.54
N PHE A 47 2.77 9.77 -6.48
CA PHE A 47 2.90 11.18 -6.89
C PHE A 47 1.53 11.86 -6.94
N PRO A 48 1.47 13.19 -6.76
CA PRO A 48 0.26 13.94 -7.05
C PRO A 48 0.00 13.95 -8.57
N ASP A 49 -1.26 13.81 -8.95
CA ASP A 49 -1.70 13.94 -10.35
C ASP A 49 -3.05 14.68 -10.41
N LYS A 50 -3.56 14.93 -11.59
CA LYS A 50 -4.81 15.65 -11.83
C LYS A 50 -5.95 14.69 -12.13
N HIS A 51 -7.13 15.03 -11.60
CA HIS A 51 -8.42 14.45 -12.00
C HIS A 51 -9.45 15.56 -12.14
N GLY A 52 -9.79 15.92 -13.39
CA GLY A 52 -10.61 17.09 -13.66
C GLY A 52 -9.98 18.37 -13.08
N ALA A 53 -10.76 19.15 -12.35
CA ALA A 53 -10.32 20.32 -11.61
C ALA A 53 -9.64 19.97 -10.25
N GLY A 54 -9.68 18.71 -9.84
CA GLY A 54 -9.15 18.22 -8.58
C GLY A 54 -7.78 17.56 -8.71
N ARG A 55 -7.34 16.98 -7.61
CA ARG A 55 -6.09 16.20 -7.53
C ARG A 55 -6.38 14.76 -7.14
N CYS A 56 -5.54 13.84 -7.61
CA CYS A 56 -5.56 12.43 -7.25
C CYS A 56 -4.15 11.93 -6.91
N ALA A 57 -4.07 10.72 -6.40
CA ALA A 57 -2.82 9.99 -6.22
C ALA A 57 -2.53 9.18 -7.47
N LYS A 58 -1.34 9.33 -8.04
CA LYS A 58 -0.78 8.44 -9.06
C LYS A 58 0.10 7.41 -8.37
N LEU A 59 -0.28 6.16 -8.47
CA LEU A 59 0.43 5.03 -7.92
C LEU A 59 1.16 4.30 -9.06
N THR A 60 2.44 4.02 -8.87
CA THR A 60 3.27 3.32 -9.88
C THR A 60 3.99 2.15 -9.23
N THR A 61 4.20 1.08 -9.97
CA THR A 61 5.09 0.00 -9.56
C THR A 61 6.46 0.23 -10.21
N LEU A 62 7.51 0.25 -9.41
CA LEU A 62 8.88 0.54 -9.84
C LEU A 62 9.79 -0.64 -9.47
N LEU A 63 10.76 -0.93 -10.34
CA LEU A 63 11.86 -1.81 -10.02
C LEU A 63 13.06 -0.96 -9.62
N GLU A 64 13.37 -0.94 -8.35
CA GLU A 64 14.49 -0.21 -7.77
C GLU A 64 15.72 -1.10 -7.68
N HIS A 65 16.82 -0.62 -8.22
CA HIS A 65 18.11 -1.30 -8.12
C HIS A 65 18.93 -0.69 -6.98
N VAL A 66 19.26 -1.51 -5.98
CA VAL A 66 20.03 -1.10 -4.81
C VAL A 66 21.42 -1.71 -4.87
N LYS A 67 22.44 -0.86 -4.98
CA LYS A 67 23.85 -1.25 -4.87
C LYS A 67 24.47 -0.58 -3.65
N ALA A 68 25.19 -1.33 -2.86
CA ALA A 68 25.93 -0.80 -1.71
C ALA A 68 27.30 -1.49 -1.61
N ALA A 69 28.36 -0.72 -1.84
CA ALA A 69 29.76 -1.04 -1.53
C ALA A 69 30.19 -2.51 -1.74
N GLY A 70 29.76 -3.12 -2.85
CA GLY A 70 30.11 -4.53 -3.17
C GLY A 70 29.38 -5.61 -2.35
N ILE A 71 28.60 -5.20 -1.33
CA ILE A 71 27.94 -6.13 -0.42
C ILE A 71 26.46 -6.32 -0.76
N VAL A 72 25.81 -5.28 -1.22
CA VAL A 72 24.39 -5.31 -1.62
C VAL A 72 24.25 -5.07 -3.10
N ASN A 73 23.66 -5.98 -3.81
CA ASN A 73 23.28 -5.88 -5.21
C ASN A 73 21.93 -6.57 -5.36
N MET A 74 20.85 -5.81 -5.27
CA MET A 74 19.51 -6.38 -5.28
C MET A 74 18.50 -5.48 -6.01
N ASP A 75 17.57 -6.12 -6.67
CA ASP A 75 16.41 -5.47 -7.24
C ASP A 75 15.26 -5.52 -6.21
N VAL A 76 14.63 -4.39 -5.97
CA VAL A 76 13.47 -4.28 -5.08
C VAL A 76 12.28 -3.79 -5.88
N LEU A 77 11.23 -4.60 -5.93
CA LEU A 77 9.97 -4.17 -6.51
C LEU A 77 9.22 -3.31 -5.48
N VAL A 78 8.97 -2.06 -5.84
CA VAL A 78 8.26 -1.10 -5.02
C VAL A 78 6.89 -0.83 -5.64
N SER A 79 5.83 -1.23 -4.95
CA SER A 79 4.47 -0.93 -5.36
C SER A 79 4.01 0.40 -4.76
N GLY A 80 3.55 1.31 -5.61
CA GLY A 80 2.90 2.54 -5.17
C GLY A 80 1.63 2.22 -4.39
N THR A 81 1.58 2.62 -3.14
CA THR A 81 0.47 2.35 -2.24
C THR A 81 0.12 3.60 -1.44
N ILE A 82 -1.17 3.86 -1.28
CA ILE A 82 -1.70 4.80 -0.28
C ILE A 82 -2.52 4.02 0.74
N PHE A 83 -2.43 4.41 2.00
CA PHE A 83 -3.15 3.76 3.08
C PHE A 83 -3.47 4.72 4.22
N LEU A 84 -4.49 4.40 5.00
CA LEU A 84 -4.77 5.12 6.24
C LEU A 84 -3.82 4.60 7.33
N GLY A 85 -3.10 5.51 7.97
CA GLY A 85 -2.11 5.17 8.99
C GLY A 85 -0.84 6.01 8.91
N LYS A 86 0.30 5.39 9.22
CA LYS A 86 1.61 6.04 9.26
C LYS A 86 2.69 5.20 8.60
N MET A 87 3.62 5.86 7.92
CA MET A 87 4.89 5.26 7.50
C MET A 87 5.99 5.75 8.43
N LEU A 88 6.64 4.83 9.12
CA LEU A 88 7.76 5.14 10.01
C LEU A 88 9.07 5.07 9.25
N GLU A 89 9.82 6.17 9.22
CA GLU A 89 11.09 6.28 8.51
C GLU A 89 12.25 6.51 9.48
N PRO A 90 13.46 6.05 9.15
CA PRO A 90 13.83 5.29 7.97
C PRO A 90 13.47 3.81 8.07
N VAL A 91 13.24 3.16 6.93
CA VAL A 91 13.16 1.70 6.86
C VAL A 91 14.59 1.16 6.90
N SER A 92 14.89 0.40 7.95
CA SER A 92 16.22 -0.18 8.19
C SER A 92 16.25 -1.71 8.16
N ASN A 93 15.09 -2.35 8.18
CA ASN A 93 14.96 -3.80 8.16
C ASN A 93 14.48 -4.28 6.79
N THR A 94 15.39 -4.89 6.03
CA THR A 94 15.09 -5.44 4.70
C THR A 94 14.31 -6.75 4.75
N LYS A 95 14.36 -7.48 5.88
CA LYS A 95 13.64 -8.76 6.03
C LYS A 95 12.17 -8.54 6.35
N ASN A 96 11.82 -7.42 6.99
CA ASN A 96 10.45 -7.07 7.29
C ASN A 96 10.20 -5.57 7.05
N PRO A 97 10.09 -5.12 5.80
CA PRO A 97 9.86 -3.71 5.48
C PRO A 97 8.48 -3.22 5.98
N TYR A 98 7.52 -4.12 6.11
CA TYR A 98 6.17 -3.79 6.59
C TYR A 98 6.13 -3.44 8.09
N SER A 99 7.17 -3.77 8.85
CA SER A 99 7.26 -3.40 10.28
C SER A 99 7.24 -1.88 10.52
N LYS A 100 7.46 -1.09 9.48
CA LYS A 100 7.43 0.37 9.52
C LYS A 100 6.11 0.97 9.00
N MET A 101 5.16 0.14 8.60
CA MET A 101 3.84 0.56 8.15
C MET A 101 2.82 0.30 9.26
N GLU A 102 2.45 1.36 9.96
CA GLU A 102 1.36 1.31 10.92
C GLU A 102 0.04 1.59 10.21
N MET A 103 -0.60 0.54 9.69
CA MET A 103 -1.87 0.65 8.97
C MET A 103 -3.05 0.72 9.93
N GLY A 104 -4.01 1.55 9.57
CA GLY A 104 -5.29 1.72 10.25
C GLY A 104 -5.38 3.03 11.03
N ILE A 105 -6.60 3.48 11.17
CA ILE A 105 -6.99 4.64 11.97
C ILE A 105 -8.24 4.26 12.77
N PRO A 106 -8.51 4.90 13.92
CA PRO A 106 -9.76 4.71 14.62
C PRO A 106 -10.96 5.06 13.76
N TYR A 107 -11.95 4.18 13.73
CA TYR A 107 -13.14 4.34 12.94
C TYR A 107 -14.35 3.72 13.63
N THR A 108 -15.43 4.50 13.81
CA THR A 108 -16.58 4.11 14.63
C THR A 108 -17.87 3.89 13.83
N LYS A 109 -17.80 4.00 12.50
CA LYS A 109 -18.98 3.85 11.64
C LYS A 109 -19.01 2.49 10.96
N THR A 110 -20.19 2.07 10.50
CA THR A 110 -20.42 0.84 9.75
C THR A 110 -20.70 1.16 8.28
N PRO A 111 -19.67 1.38 7.46
CA PRO A 111 -19.85 1.75 6.05
C PRO A 111 -20.35 0.55 5.24
N LYS A 112 -21.21 0.82 4.26
CA LYS A 112 -21.74 -0.20 3.35
C LYS A 112 -20.84 -0.44 2.14
N PHE A 113 -20.05 0.55 1.76
CA PHE A 113 -19.14 0.47 0.61
C PHE A 113 -18.00 1.48 0.73
N LEU A 114 -16.90 1.22 0.03
CA LEU A 114 -15.88 2.20 -0.32
C LEU A 114 -16.18 2.73 -1.72
N GLN A 115 -16.20 4.05 -1.89
CA GLN A 115 -16.38 4.68 -3.20
C GLN A 115 -15.15 5.51 -3.57
N PHE A 116 -14.70 5.39 -4.82
CA PHE A 116 -13.56 6.13 -5.35
C PHE A 116 -13.64 6.25 -6.87
N ASP A 117 -12.89 7.19 -7.42
CA ASP A 117 -12.65 7.30 -8.84
C ASP A 117 -11.26 6.73 -9.15
N TYR A 118 -11.13 6.04 -10.27
CA TYR A 118 -9.83 5.50 -10.67
C TYR A 118 -9.64 5.48 -12.18
N ARG A 119 -8.37 5.50 -12.57
CA ARG A 119 -7.92 5.18 -13.92
C ARG A 119 -6.76 4.20 -13.80
N LEU A 120 -6.78 3.11 -14.55
CA LEU A 120 -5.75 2.08 -14.50
C LEU A 120 -5.08 1.94 -15.86
N VAL A 121 -3.77 1.90 -15.85
CA VAL A 121 -2.95 1.43 -16.96
C VAL A 121 -2.27 0.15 -16.53
N ALA A 122 -2.74 -0.99 -17.02
CA ALA A 122 -2.19 -2.31 -16.75
C ALA A 122 -1.66 -2.89 -18.05
N PRO A 123 -0.34 -2.94 -18.27
CA PRO A 123 0.26 -3.53 -19.46
C PRO A 123 -0.21 -4.97 -19.63
N ALA A 124 -0.46 -5.39 -20.89
CA ALA A 124 -0.78 -6.77 -21.17
C ALA A 124 0.41 -7.66 -20.75
N GLY A 125 0.10 -8.75 -20.01
CA GLY A 125 1.13 -9.68 -19.56
C GLY A 125 2.06 -9.15 -18.48
N ALA A 126 1.64 -8.13 -17.71
CA ALA A 126 2.43 -7.65 -16.57
C ALA A 126 2.79 -8.82 -15.63
N PRO A 127 4.08 -9.14 -15.47
CA PRO A 127 4.50 -10.31 -14.70
C PRO A 127 4.41 -10.03 -13.21
N ILE A 128 4.24 -11.10 -12.43
CA ILE A 128 4.38 -11.06 -10.98
C ILE A 128 5.82 -11.43 -10.65
N TYR A 129 6.45 -10.63 -9.80
CA TYR A 129 7.79 -10.91 -9.32
C TYR A 129 7.77 -11.23 -7.83
N SER A 130 8.53 -12.23 -7.44
CA SER A 130 8.95 -12.41 -6.06
C SER A 130 10.39 -11.94 -5.94
N ASN A 131 10.62 -11.02 -5.02
CA ASN A 131 11.95 -10.55 -4.68
C ASN A 131 12.36 -11.08 -3.31
N GLY A 132 13.52 -11.72 -3.28
CA GLY A 132 14.20 -12.08 -2.05
C GLY A 132 15.63 -11.57 -2.09
N PHE A 133 16.38 -11.77 -1.01
CA PHE A 133 17.80 -11.41 -0.94
C PHE A 133 18.55 -12.20 -2.04
N GLY A 134 19.01 -11.50 -3.07
CA GLY A 134 19.86 -12.05 -4.14
C GLY A 134 19.15 -12.69 -5.32
N SER A 135 17.82 -12.80 -5.37
CA SER A 135 17.14 -13.37 -6.55
C SER A 135 15.77 -12.78 -6.81
N LYS A 136 15.59 -12.35 -8.07
CA LYS A 136 14.28 -12.04 -8.63
C LYS A 136 13.72 -13.29 -9.31
N LYS A 137 12.53 -13.73 -8.92
CA LYS A 137 11.83 -14.83 -9.59
C LYS A 137 10.56 -14.30 -10.23
N THR A 138 10.31 -14.65 -11.48
CA THR A 138 9.02 -14.44 -12.12
C THR A 138 8.07 -15.55 -11.68
N LEU A 139 6.91 -15.15 -11.20
CA LEU A 139 5.85 -16.08 -10.80
C LEU A 139 4.84 -16.22 -11.92
N SER A 140 4.09 -17.33 -11.91
CA SER A 140 2.96 -17.53 -12.80
C SER A 140 1.81 -16.56 -12.45
N GLY A 141 1.06 -16.15 -13.46
CA GLY A 141 -0.09 -15.27 -13.28
C GLY A 141 0.17 -13.86 -13.81
N ARG A 142 -0.73 -12.96 -13.43
CA ARG A 142 -0.71 -11.56 -13.84
C ARG A 142 -0.80 -10.66 -12.63
N ASP A 143 -0.01 -9.60 -12.62
CA ASP A 143 -0.11 -8.56 -11.59
C ASP A 143 -1.41 -7.77 -11.74
N ASN A 144 -1.98 -7.38 -10.59
CA ASN A 144 -3.21 -6.63 -10.50
C ASN A 144 -3.07 -5.50 -9.47
N ALA A 145 -3.62 -4.35 -9.79
CA ALA A 145 -3.86 -3.35 -8.77
C ALA A 145 -4.93 -3.86 -7.79
N GLU A 146 -4.85 -3.45 -6.55
CA GLU A 146 -5.77 -3.90 -5.51
C GLU A 146 -6.22 -2.73 -4.64
N VAL A 147 -7.51 -2.70 -4.34
CA VAL A 147 -8.08 -1.77 -3.36
C VAL A 147 -8.84 -2.57 -2.33
N PHE A 148 -8.59 -2.28 -1.06
CA PHE A 148 -9.27 -2.97 0.03
C PHE A 148 -9.53 -2.08 1.25
N VAL A 149 -10.56 -2.45 1.98
CA VAL A 149 -10.89 -1.96 3.31
C VAL A 149 -11.05 -3.15 4.23
N ILE A 150 -10.37 -3.10 5.37
CA ILE A 150 -10.51 -4.08 6.45
C ILE A 150 -10.91 -3.30 7.70
N LEU A 151 -12.07 -3.61 8.24
CA LEU A 151 -12.52 -3.10 9.52
C LEU A 151 -12.20 -4.15 10.59
N GLN A 152 -11.58 -3.69 11.67
CA GLN A 152 -11.17 -4.54 12.78
C GLN A 152 -11.70 -3.98 14.09
N HIS A 153 -12.21 -4.87 14.94
CA HIS A 153 -12.34 -4.62 16.35
C HIS A 153 -10.97 -4.92 16.98
N ARG A 154 -10.38 -3.93 17.63
CA ARG A 154 -9.07 -4.06 18.28
C ARG A 154 -9.20 -3.74 19.76
N TRP A 155 -8.55 -4.54 20.60
CA TRP A 155 -8.48 -4.32 22.04
C TRP A 155 -7.14 -4.76 22.59
N GLU A 156 -6.80 -4.23 23.74
CA GLU A 156 -5.62 -4.62 24.52
C GLU A 156 -6.06 -5.45 25.71
N ASP A 157 -5.39 -6.55 25.99
CA ASP A 157 -5.64 -7.36 27.15
C ASP A 157 -4.88 -6.83 28.38
N SER A 158 -5.13 -7.43 29.54
CA SER A 158 -4.49 -7.04 30.81
C SER A 158 -2.97 -7.23 30.84
N LYS A 159 -2.40 -7.92 29.85
CA LYS A 159 -0.95 -8.15 29.71
C LYS A 159 -0.32 -7.22 28.65
N GLY A 160 -1.10 -6.30 28.08
CA GLY A 160 -0.63 -5.39 27.03
C GLY A 160 -0.59 -6.01 25.62
N ASN A 161 -1.16 -7.21 25.41
CA ASN A 161 -1.23 -7.79 24.10
C ASN A 161 -2.37 -7.17 23.27
N ILE A 162 -2.07 -6.82 22.03
CA ILE A 162 -3.08 -6.29 21.11
C ILE A 162 -3.73 -7.45 20.36
N HIS A 163 -5.04 -7.51 20.50
CA HIS A 163 -5.90 -8.43 19.77
C HIS A 163 -6.62 -7.69 18.65
N ALA A 164 -6.93 -8.39 17.57
CA ALA A 164 -7.69 -7.84 16.46
C ALA A 164 -8.61 -8.90 15.86
N GLU A 165 -9.87 -8.55 15.72
CA GLU A 165 -10.87 -9.34 15.04
C GLU A 165 -11.36 -8.60 13.80
N ARG A 166 -11.39 -9.27 12.65
CA ARG A 166 -11.92 -8.69 11.43
C ARG A 166 -13.44 -8.71 11.47
N VAL A 167 -14.05 -7.53 11.39
CA VAL A 167 -15.50 -7.37 11.41
C VAL A 167 -16.08 -7.01 10.05
N GLY A 168 -15.32 -6.37 9.18
CA GLY A 168 -15.77 -6.00 7.83
C GLY A 168 -14.65 -6.08 6.80
N THR A 169 -15.01 -6.47 5.57
CA THR A 169 -14.07 -6.60 4.46
C THR A 169 -14.71 -6.14 3.15
N GLY A 170 -14.04 -5.21 2.48
CA GLY A 170 -14.27 -4.89 1.07
C GLY A 170 -12.94 -5.02 0.34
N ARG A 171 -12.89 -5.76 -0.78
CA ARG A 171 -11.63 -6.00 -1.50
C ARG A 171 -11.89 -6.31 -2.96
N GLU A 172 -11.16 -5.64 -3.84
CA GLU A 172 -11.27 -5.87 -5.28
C GLU A 172 -9.91 -5.75 -5.97
N ARG A 173 -9.72 -6.56 -7.02
CA ARG A 173 -8.54 -6.55 -7.88
C ARG A 173 -8.87 -6.07 -9.27
N PHE A 174 -8.00 -5.24 -9.81
CA PHE A 174 -8.13 -4.59 -11.11
C PHE A 174 -6.96 -4.97 -12.00
N GLY A 175 -7.23 -5.67 -13.08
CA GLY A 175 -6.18 -6.18 -13.99
C GLY A 175 -6.32 -5.71 -15.44
N LYS A 176 -7.26 -4.82 -15.74
CA LYS A 176 -7.51 -4.33 -17.10
C LYS A 176 -7.33 -2.83 -17.19
N THR A 177 -6.60 -2.38 -18.20
CA THR A 177 -6.52 -0.96 -18.55
C THR A 177 -7.91 -0.40 -18.78
N THR A 178 -8.19 0.77 -18.18
CA THR A 178 -9.45 1.49 -18.40
C THR A 178 -9.31 2.43 -19.59
N MET A 179 -10.40 2.63 -20.36
CA MET A 179 -10.40 3.60 -21.48
C MET A 179 -10.32 5.06 -21.00
N GLY A 180 -10.57 5.31 -19.74
CA GLY A 180 -10.57 6.64 -19.11
C GLY A 180 -10.79 6.50 -17.61
N TRP A 181 -11.30 7.55 -16.99
CA TRP A 181 -11.68 7.53 -15.59
C TRP A 181 -12.96 6.74 -15.37
N VAL A 182 -12.93 5.83 -14.41
CA VAL A 182 -14.10 5.16 -13.84
C VAL A 182 -14.50 5.94 -12.60
N ASN A 183 -15.62 6.64 -12.68
CA ASN A 183 -16.08 7.50 -11.61
C ASN A 183 -17.07 6.77 -10.69
N LYS A 184 -17.01 7.09 -9.39
CA LYS A 184 -17.91 6.58 -8.35
C LYS A 184 -17.97 5.04 -8.29
N HIS A 185 -16.85 4.38 -8.60
CA HIS A 185 -16.75 2.93 -8.40
C HIS A 185 -16.97 2.57 -6.94
N ARG A 186 -17.67 1.47 -6.67
CA ARG A 186 -18.03 1.05 -5.32
C ARG A 186 -17.60 -0.37 -5.05
N ILE A 187 -16.84 -0.56 -3.98
CA ILE A 187 -16.54 -1.87 -3.43
C ILE A 187 -17.46 -2.09 -2.23
N PRO A 188 -18.33 -3.10 -2.21
CA PRO A 188 -19.16 -3.40 -1.05
C PRO A 188 -18.29 -3.86 0.13
N ILE A 189 -18.69 -3.50 1.33
CA ILE A 189 -18.06 -3.95 2.56
C ILE A 189 -19.00 -4.97 3.20
N TRP A 190 -18.54 -6.20 3.31
CA TRP A 190 -19.29 -7.31 3.90
C TRP A 190 -18.83 -7.53 5.34
N TYR A 191 -19.78 -7.85 6.20
CA TYR A 191 -19.56 -8.05 7.63
C TYR A 191 -19.70 -9.52 8.00
N GLY A 192 -18.98 -9.94 9.04
CA GLY A 192 -18.96 -11.31 9.51
C GLY A 192 -18.22 -12.27 8.57
N ASP A 193 -18.72 -13.49 8.42
CA ASP A 193 -18.11 -14.50 7.56
C ASP A 193 -18.39 -14.24 6.08
N ILE A 194 -17.49 -13.52 5.45
CA ILE A 194 -17.61 -13.11 4.05
C ILE A 194 -17.59 -14.27 3.05
N ARG A 195 -17.14 -15.47 3.45
CA ARG A 195 -17.12 -16.67 2.59
C ARG A 195 -18.51 -17.11 2.16
N LYS A 196 -19.53 -16.70 2.88
CA LYS A 196 -20.95 -16.99 2.58
C LYS A 196 -21.54 -16.07 1.50
N HIS A 197 -20.84 -15.02 1.11
CA HIS A 197 -21.32 -14.12 0.06
C HIS A 197 -21.03 -14.69 -1.33
N ALA A 198 -22.00 -14.62 -2.23
CA ALA A 198 -21.87 -15.10 -3.62
C ALA A 198 -20.72 -14.43 -4.39
N GLY A 199 -20.38 -13.19 -4.04
CA GLY A 199 -19.27 -12.44 -4.63
C GLY A 199 -17.91 -12.72 -4.01
N TYR A 200 -17.81 -13.61 -3.02
CA TYR A 200 -16.53 -13.94 -2.38
C TYR A 200 -15.52 -14.51 -3.38
N LYS A 201 -14.28 -14.07 -3.24
CA LYS A 201 -13.12 -14.61 -3.96
C LYS A 201 -12.04 -15.00 -2.96
N PRO A 202 -11.27 -16.08 -3.22
CA PRO A 202 -10.24 -16.55 -2.27
C PRO A 202 -9.23 -15.48 -1.85
N TYR A 203 -8.87 -14.55 -2.74
CA TYR A 203 -7.94 -13.47 -2.43
C TYR A 203 -8.49 -12.45 -1.39
N MET A 204 -9.79 -12.46 -1.10
CA MET A 204 -10.42 -11.60 -0.08
C MET A 204 -10.19 -12.12 1.34
N GLY A 205 -9.64 -13.31 1.47
CA GLY A 205 -9.34 -13.94 2.75
C GLY A 205 -8.31 -13.18 3.60
N LEU A 206 -8.01 -13.72 4.75
CA LEU A 206 -6.97 -13.18 5.64
C LEU A 206 -5.60 -13.32 4.98
N ILE A 207 -4.77 -12.30 5.13
CA ILE A 207 -3.36 -12.41 4.85
C ILE A 207 -2.72 -13.09 6.06
N SER A 208 -1.97 -14.15 5.83
CA SER A 208 -1.22 -14.83 6.88
C SER A 208 -0.18 -13.89 7.48
N LYS A 209 0.05 -13.98 8.80
CA LYS A 209 1.14 -13.26 9.48
C LYS A 209 2.53 -13.68 9.00
N GLU A 210 2.63 -14.84 8.40
CA GLU A 210 3.88 -15.47 7.95
C GLU A 210 4.29 -15.08 6.53
N LYS A 211 3.55 -14.20 5.91
CA LYS A 211 3.86 -13.70 4.57
C LYS A 211 4.60 -12.39 4.61
#